data_8a42f49edb1c763ee735a34afee29326
#
_entry.id   8a42f49edb1c763ee735a34afee29326
#
_cell.length_a   1.000
_cell.length_b   1.000
_cell.length_c   1.000
_cell.angle_alpha   90.00
_cell.angle_beta   90.00
_cell.angle_gamma   90.00
#
_symmetry.space_group_name_H-M   'P 1'
#
loop_
_entity.id
_entity.type
_entity.pdbx_description
1 polymer ?
#
loop_
_entity_poly.entity_id
_entity_poly.type
_entity_poly.pdbx_seq_one_letter_code
_entity_poly.pdbx_strand_id
1 'polypeptide(L)'
;NEKGCRACHVINGRGGTIGPDLTNVGAKAAEQYEFGRLSGQKTSFAWHVAHFKDPRALVQDTVMPNFHFTSKDAQALSMLMLSWRKAPVPAAFVPGAPRTDPQTAEEKEQERQMREGPGAWFVKTGCFVCHSISVYGVKSPAQIGPDLSTAVEDVQTRFGRTLDDFIAKPTGTMQVVLERQIVLSPEEKQVAVTKLREAFAEHERQKSGEEKKNPGQVIESRQR
;
A
#
# COMPACT_ATOMS: atom_id res chain seq x y z
N ASN A 1 -2.45 -7.81 12.13
CA ASN A 1 -2.67 -6.38 11.84
C ASN A 1 -1.37 -5.58 11.73
N GLU A 2 -0.28 -5.97 12.39
CA GLU A 2 0.98 -5.20 12.42
C GLU A 2 1.61 -4.95 11.04
N LYS A 3 1.46 -5.89 10.11
CA LYS A 3 2.03 -5.77 8.75
C LYS A 3 1.08 -5.16 7.73
N GLY A 4 -0.11 -4.70 8.14
CA GLY A 4 -1.03 -4.00 7.25
C GLY A 4 -1.63 -4.82 6.10
N CYS A 5 -1.61 -6.17 6.16
CA CYS A 5 -2.11 -7.03 5.08
C CYS A 5 -3.53 -6.66 4.62
N ARG A 6 -4.38 -6.24 5.57
CA ARG A 6 -5.77 -5.83 5.29
C ARG A 6 -5.88 -4.47 4.59
N ALA A 7 -4.80 -3.73 4.46
CA ALA A 7 -4.80 -2.53 3.63
C ALA A 7 -5.07 -2.84 2.15
N CYS A 8 -4.55 -4.00 1.70
CA CYS A 8 -4.67 -4.43 0.30
C CYS A 8 -5.62 -5.61 0.11
N HIS A 9 -5.75 -6.48 1.13
CA HIS A 9 -6.46 -7.74 1.03
C HIS A 9 -7.74 -7.76 1.86
N VAL A 10 -8.80 -8.31 1.30
CA VAL A 10 -9.99 -8.69 2.06
C VAL A 10 -9.69 -9.95 2.86
N ILE A 11 -10.04 -9.94 4.16
CA ILE A 11 -9.97 -11.09 5.05
C ILE A 11 -11.25 -11.09 5.89
N ASN A 12 -12.07 -12.11 5.73
CA ASN A 12 -13.39 -12.22 6.38
C ASN A 12 -14.28 -10.98 6.13
N GLY A 13 -14.41 -10.61 4.86
CA GLY A 13 -15.26 -9.49 4.42
C GLY A 13 -14.76 -8.10 4.81
N ARG A 14 -13.52 -7.96 5.33
CA ARG A 14 -12.93 -6.68 5.75
C ARG A 14 -11.56 -6.49 5.11
N GLY A 15 -11.29 -5.31 4.61
CA GLY A 15 -10.00 -4.92 4.05
C GLY A 15 -10.12 -4.30 2.66
N GLY A 16 -8.96 -3.97 2.07
CA GLY A 16 -8.87 -3.41 0.73
C GLY A 16 -9.01 -4.47 -0.36
N THR A 17 -9.31 -4.01 -1.57
CA THR A 17 -9.55 -4.85 -2.77
C THR A 17 -8.41 -4.78 -3.79
N ILE A 18 -7.28 -4.16 -3.44
CA ILE A 18 -6.12 -4.02 -4.32
C ILE A 18 -5.45 -5.39 -4.56
N GLY A 19 -5.36 -6.20 -3.52
CA GLY A 19 -4.91 -7.59 -3.58
C GLY A 19 -6.09 -8.56 -3.60
N PRO A 20 -5.84 -9.86 -3.90
CA PRO A 20 -6.89 -10.88 -3.87
C PRO A 20 -7.49 -11.06 -2.47
N ASP A 21 -8.75 -11.51 -2.43
CA ASP A 21 -9.39 -11.93 -1.19
C ASP A 21 -8.68 -13.17 -0.62
N LEU A 22 -8.22 -13.07 0.62
CA LEU A 22 -7.52 -14.12 1.33
C LEU A 22 -8.43 -14.95 2.26
N THR A 23 -9.70 -14.62 2.37
CA THR A 23 -10.63 -15.23 3.32
C THR A 23 -10.63 -16.75 3.25
N ASN A 24 -10.53 -17.31 2.05
CA ASN A 24 -10.54 -18.76 1.81
C ASN A 24 -9.32 -19.21 1.00
N VAL A 25 -8.20 -18.52 1.11
CA VAL A 25 -7.02 -18.79 0.28
C VAL A 25 -6.48 -20.21 0.43
N GLY A 26 -6.64 -20.83 1.59
CA GLY A 26 -6.25 -22.23 1.83
C GLY A 26 -7.13 -23.26 1.12
N ALA A 27 -8.28 -22.86 0.58
CA ALA A 27 -9.14 -23.72 -0.24
C ALA A 27 -8.79 -23.66 -1.73
N LYS A 28 -7.84 -22.79 -2.13
CA LYS A 28 -7.37 -22.66 -3.50
C LYS A 28 -6.72 -23.97 -3.97
N ALA A 29 -7.18 -24.51 -5.08
CA ALA A 29 -6.63 -25.75 -5.66
C ALA A 29 -5.22 -25.51 -6.21
N ALA A 30 -4.40 -26.56 -6.28
CA ALA A 30 -3.02 -26.46 -6.73
C ALA A 30 -2.90 -25.89 -8.15
N GLU A 31 -3.83 -26.22 -9.03
CA GLU A 31 -3.90 -25.77 -10.43
C GLU A 31 -4.14 -24.27 -10.58
N GLN A 32 -4.57 -23.61 -9.51
CA GLN A 32 -4.79 -22.16 -9.48
C GLN A 32 -3.54 -21.38 -9.07
N TYR A 33 -2.42 -22.06 -8.79
CA TYR A 33 -1.14 -21.42 -8.49
C TYR A 33 -0.23 -21.45 -9.71
N GLU A 34 0.40 -20.33 -9.97
CA GLU A 34 1.42 -20.19 -11.02
C GLU A 34 2.77 -20.69 -10.49
N PHE A 35 3.10 -21.96 -10.77
CA PHE A 35 4.36 -22.56 -10.32
C PHE A 35 5.55 -22.34 -11.28
N GLY A 36 5.34 -21.67 -12.40
CA GLY A 36 6.37 -21.54 -13.44
C GLY A 36 7.68 -20.93 -12.91
N ARG A 37 7.57 -19.94 -12.06
CA ARG A 37 8.71 -19.22 -11.47
C ARG A 37 9.16 -19.76 -10.11
N LEU A 38 8.45 -20.73 -9.57
CA LEU A 38 8.82 -21.33 -8.28
C LEU A 38 9.96 -22.33 -8.46
N SER A 39 11.04 -22.13 -7.73
CA SER A 39 12.14 -23.09 -7.62
C SER A 39 11.82 -24.19 -6.61
N GLY A 40 12.22 -25.43 -6.89
CA GLY A 40 12.03 -26.56 -5.99
C GLY A 40 10.64 -27.18 -6.08
N GLN A 41 10.08 -27.57 -4.93
CA GLN A 41 8.80 -28.28 -4.86
C GLN A 41 7.61 -27.41 -5.30
N LYS A 42 6.82 -27.92 -6.23
CA LYS A 42 5.63 -27.26 -6.79
C LYS A 42 4.39 -27.49 -5.89
N THR A 43 4.42 -26.93 -4.70
CA THR A 43 3.32 -27.02 -3.73
C THR A 43 2.79 -25.64 -3.37
N SER A 44 1.52 -25.56 -2.98
CA SER A 44 0.93 -24.30 -2.49
C SER A 44 1.68 -23.74 -1.28
N PHE A 45 2.17 -24.60 -0.39
CA PHE A 45 2.99 -24.18 0.75
C PHE A 45 4.31 -23.51 0.29
N ALA A 46 5.05 -24.18 -0.59
CA ALA A 46 6.31 -23.63 -1.11
C ALA A 46 6.09 -22.33 -1.90
N TRP A 47 4.97 -22.24 -2.63
CA TRP A 47 4.59 -21.03 -3.34
C TRP A 47 4.35 -19.86 -2.35
N HIS A 48 3.57 -20.07 -1.29
CA HIS A 48 3.32 -19.03 -0.29
C HIS A 48 4.60 -18.61 0.43
N VAL A 49 5.46 -19.56 0.81
CA VAL A 49 6.75 -19.24 1.45
C VAL A 49 7.61 -18.36 0.53
N ALA A 50 7.73 -18.72 -0.73
CA ALA A 50 8.51 -17.95 -1.70
C ALA A 50 7.88 -16.57 -1.94
N HIS A 51 6.54 -16.51 -2.08
CA HIS A 51 5.81 -15.26 -2.27
C HIS A 51 5.96 -14.30 -1.08
N PHE A 52 5.91 -14.79 0.15
CA PHE A 52 6.14 -13.95 1.33
C PHE A 52 7.59 -13.47 1.46
N LYS A 53 8.54 -14.22 0.96
CA LYS A 53 9.97 -13.82 0.97
C LYS A 53 10.25 -12.78 -0.10
N ASP A 54 9.73 -12.98 -1.28
CA ASP A 54 9.86 -12.05 -2.41
C ASP A 54 8.63 -12.16 -3.32
N PRO A 55 7.63 -11.29 -3.13
CA PRO A 55 6.42 -11.31 -3.95
C PRO A 55 6.68 -11.16 -5.45
N ARG A 56 7.65 -10.31 -5.83
CA ARG A 56 7.97 -10.02 -7.24
C ARG A 56 8.67 -11.16 -7.95
N ALA A 57 9.37 -12.02 -7.22
CA ALA A 57 10.00 -13.21 -7.80
C ALA A 57 8.97 -14.16 -8.45
N LEU A 58 7.78 -14.25 -7.88
CA LEU A 58 6.70 -15.10 -8.39
C LEU A 58 5.67 -14.33 -9.24
N VAL A 59 5.33 -13.11 -8.83
CA VAL A 59 4.32 -12.26 -9.47
C VAL A 59 4.98 -10.92 -9.82
N GLN A 60 5.44 -10.76 -11.06
CA GLN A 60 6.27 -9.62 -11.47
C GLN A 60 5.58 -8.27 -11.28
N ASP A 61 4.29 -8.20 -11.61
CA ASP A 61 3.50 -6.95 -11.57
C ASP A 61 2.77 -6.77 -10.23
N THR A 62 3.19 -7.50 -9.19
CA THR A 62 2.56 -7.38 -7.89
C THR A 62 2.84 -6.01 -7.27
N VAL A 63 1.80 -5.44 -6.67
CA VAL A 63 1.88 -4.25 -5.82
C VAL A 63 2.17 -4.61 -4.35
N MET A 64 2.23 -5.92 -4.03
CA MET A 64 2.53 -6.39 -2.69
C MET A 64 3.96 -6.01 -2.30
N PRO A 65 4.16 -5.25 -1.22
CA PRO A 65 5.50 -4.89 -0.76
C PRO A 65 6.29 -6.11 -0.30
N ASN A 66 7.61 -6.06 -0.43
CA ASN A 66 8.47 -7.03 0.22
C ASN A 66 8.62 -6.66 1.70
N PHE A 67 8.05 -7.47 2.59
CA PHE A 67 8.11 -7.26 4.04
C PHE A 67 9.38 -7.84 4.68
N HIS A 68 10.28 -8.40 3.90
CA HIS A 68 11.52 -9.05 4.35
C HIS A 68 11.30 -10.05 5.49
N PHE A 69 10.27 -10.88 5.37
CA PHE A 69 10.00 -11.92 6.35
C PHE A 69 11.17 -12.90 6.47
N THR A 70 11.50 -13.26 7.69
CA THR A 70 12.41 -14.38 7.91
C THR A 70 11.82 -15.67 7.35
N SER A 71 12.64 -16.70 7.13
CA SER A 71 12.15 -18.00 6.67
C SER A 71 11.11 -18.59 7.63
N LYS A 72 11.28 -18.37 8.93
CA LYS A 72 10.33 -18.80 9.98
C LYS A 72 9.00 -18.06 9.86
N ASP A 73 9.02 -16.74 9.69
CA ASP A 73 7.80 -15.95 9.55
C ASP A 73 7.04 -16.30 8.26
N ALA A 74 7.76 -16.44 7.15
CA ALA A 74 7.16 -16.82 5.87
C ALA A 74 6.50 -18.21 5.95
N GLN A 75 7.14 -19.17 6.62
CA GLN A 75 6.56 -20.50 6.85
C GLN A 75 5.31 -20.43 7.75
N ALA A 76 5.39 -19.71 8.87
CA ALA A 76 4.26 -19.54 9.79
C ALA A 76 3.06 -18.86 9.10
N LEU A 77 3.31 -17.81 8.33
CA LEU A 77 2.27 -17.13 7.54
C LEU A 77 1.68 -18.07 6.48
N SER A 78 2.51 -18.87 5.81
CA SER A 78 2.05 -19.84 4.82
C SER A 78 1.13 -20.90 5.45
N MET A 79 1.50 -21.42 6.60
CA MET A 79 0.64 -22.36 7.35
C MET A 79 -0.69 -21.70 7.74
N LEU A 80 -0.64 -20.45 8.24
CA LEU A 80 -1.83 -19.69 8.58
C LEU A 80 -2.72 -19.49 7.34
N MET A 81 -2.16 -19.06 6.22
CA MET A 81 -2.93 -18.87 4.97
C MET A 81 -3.59 -20.17 4.50
N LEU A 82 -2.85 -21.28 4.52
CA LEU A 82 -3.37 -22.59 4.11
C LEU A 82 -4.40 -23.17 5.08
N SER A 83 -4.45 -22.69 6.33
CA SER A 83 -5.51 -23.05 7.28
C SER A 83 -6.84 -22.36 7.00
N TRP A 84 -6.83 -21.23 6.23
CA TRP A 84 -8.04 -20.50 5.89
C TRP A 84 -8.81 -21.18 4.77
N ARG A 85 -9.66 -22.12 5.17
CA ARG A 85 -10.55 -22.88 4.29
C ARG A 85 -11.99 -22.52 4.57
N LYS A 86 -12.90 -22.80 3.63
CA LYS A 86 -14.34 -22.73 3.89
C LYS A 86 -14.71 -23.74 4.98
N ALA A 87 -14.55 -23.32 6.25
CA ALA A 87 -15.32 -23.94 7.32
C ALA A 87 -16.59 -23.10 7.51
N PRO A 88 -17.74 -23.66 7.78
CA PRO A 88 -18.88 -22.91 8.23
C PRO A 88 -18.50 -22.28 9.59
N VAL A 89 -18.07 -21.03 9.55
CA VAL A 89 -17.85 -20.26 10.77
C VAL A 89 -19.24 -19.91 11.30
N PRO A 90 -19.60 -20.31 12.53
CA PRO A 90 -20.87 -19.91 13.11
C PRO A 90 -21.06 -18.39 12.98
N ALA A 91 -22.24 -17.94 12.61
CA ALA A 91 -22.53 -16.53 12.32
C ALA A 91 -22.07 -15.57 13.43
N ALA A 92 -22.09 -16.02 14.69
CA ALA A 92 -21.57 -15.26 15.84
C ALA A 92 -20.06 -14.96 15.78
N PHE A 93 -19.26 -15.70 15.02
CA PHE A 93 -17.82 -15.52 14.88
C PHE A 93 -17.42 -14.92 13.54
N VAL A 94 -18.38 -14.63 12.67
CA VAL A 94 -18.11 -13.92 11.41
C VAL A 94 -17.94 -12.43 11.74
N PRO A 95 -16.75 -11.84 11.61
CA PRO A 95 -16.56 -10.42 11.90
C PRO A 95 -17.22 -9.56 10.82
N GLY A 96 -18.45 -9.16 11.05
CA GLY A 96 -19.29 -8.44 10.09
C GLY A 96 -19.77 -9.35 8.94
N ALA A 97 -20.96 -9.13 8.44
CA ALA A 97 -21.43 -9.83 7.23
C ALA A 97 -20.42 -9.57 6.08
N PRO A 98 -20.14 -10.58 5.23
CA PRO A 98 -19.45 -10.29 3.97
C PRO A 98 -20.18 -9.14 3.28
N ARG A 99 -19.43 -8.28 2.62
CA ARG A 99 -20.05 -7.26 1.75
C ARG A 99 -20.87 -8.00 0.70
N THR A 100 -22.17 -8.06 0.90
CA THR A 100 -23.12 -8.66 -0.05
C THR A 100 -23.55 -7.64 -1.10
N ASP A 101 -23.30 -6.35 -0.82
CA ASP A 101 -23.67 -5.28 -1.73
C ASP A 101 -22.62 -5.14 -2.85
N PRO A 102 -23.06 -5.02 -4.10
CA PRO A 102 -22.16 -4.72 -5.20
C PRO A 102 -21.45 -3.38 -4.92
N GLN A 103 -20.17 -3.29 -5.30
CA GLN A 103 -19.43 -2.03 -5.22
C GLN A 103 -20.21 -0.90 -5.89
N THR A 104 -20.31 0.23 -5.23
CA THR A 104 -20.91 1.43 -5.82
C THR A 104 -20.08 1.92 -7.00
N ALA A 105 -20.67 2.77 -7.84
CA ALA A 105 -19.95 3.38 -8.96
C ALA A 105 -18.76 4.22 -8.46
N GLU A 106 -18.93 4.91 -7.31
CA GLU A 106 -17.87 5.69 -6.68
C GLU A 106 -16.72 4.81 -6.17
N GLU A 107 -17.01 3.66 -5.57
CA GLU A 107 -15.99 2.74 -5.09
C GLU A 107 -15.18 2.13 -6.24
N LYS A 108 -15.84 1.77 -7.34
CA LYS A 108 -15.17 1.28 -8.54
C LYS A 108 -14.27 2.35 -9.17
N GLU A 109 -14.76 3.58 -9.23
CA GLU A 109 -13.99 4.71 -9.75
C GLU A 109 -12.78 5.01 -8.84
N GLN A 110 -12.97 4.99 -7.52
CA GLN A 110 -11.88 5.17 -6.56
C GLN A 110 -10.83 4.06 -6.70
N GLU A 111 -11.23 2.80 -6.85
CA GLU A 111 -10.32 1.69 -7.10
C GLU A 111 -9.56 1.87 -8.42
N ARG A 112 -10.26 2.29 -9.48
CA ARG A 112 -9.64 2.59 -10.78
C ARG A 112 -8.61 3.70 -10.67
N GLN A 113 -8.92 4.80 -9.98
CA GLN A 113 -7.98 5.90 -9.76
C GLN A 113 -6.76 5.47 -8.96
N MET A 114 -6.93 4.61 -7.95
CA MET A 114 -5.81 4.05 -7.20
C MET A 114 -4.90 3.15 -8.06
N ARG A 115 -5.45 2.45 -9.05
CA ARG A 115 -4.69 1.55 -9.93
C ARG A 115 -4.06 2.24 -11.14
N GLU A 116 -4.74 3.20 -11.72
CA GLU A 116 -4.43 3.78 -13.03
C GLU A 116 -4.21 5.30 -12.99
N GLY A 117 -4.66 5.96 -11.93
CA GLY A 117 -4.56 7.41 -11.76
C GLY A 117 -3.14 7.90 -11.47
N PRO A 118 -2.95 9.22 -11.34
CA PRO A 118 -1.63 9.81 -11.09
C PRO A 118 -0.99 9.35 -9.77
N GLY A 119 -1.80 8.88 -8.80
CA GLY A 119 -1.34 8.29 -7.54
C GLY A 119 -0.95 6.80 -7.63
N ALA A 120 -1.17 6.14 -8.76
CA ALA A 120 -0.97 4.70 -8.92
C ALA A 120 0.45 4.22 -8.60
N TRP A 121 1.46 5.06 -8.88
CA TRP A 121 2.83 4.74 -8.54
C TRP A 121 3.02 4.54 -7.03
N PHE A 122 2.46 5.42 -6.19
CA PHE A 122 2.53 5.32 -4.72
C PHE A 122 1.80 4.09 -4.19
N VAL A 123 0.73 3.68 -4.88
CA VAL A 123 0.01 2.45 -4.57
C VAL A 123 0.87 1.24 -4.92
N LYS A 124 1.45 1.20 -6.12
CA LYS A 124 2.30 0.10 -6.61
C LYS A 124 3.57 -0.09 -5.78
N THR A 125 4.15 1.00 -5.28
CA THR A 125 5.35 0.94 -4.43
C THR A 125 5.04 0.69 -2.95
N GLY A 126 3.75 0.75 -2.56
CA GLY A 126 3.32 0.52 -1.18
C GLY A 126 3.42 1.74 -0.25
N CYS A 127 3.80 2.91 -0.75
CA CYS A 127 3.88 4.14 0.05
C CYS A 127 2.53 4.48 0.69
N PHE A 128 1.42 4.23 -0.04
CA PHE A 128 0.06 4.54 0.40
C PHE A 128 -0.37 3.75 1.64
N VAL A 129 0.30 2.66 2.00
CA VAL A 129 -0.04 1.87 3.19
C VAL A 129 0.04 2.73 4.44
N CYS A 130 1.04 3.60 4.53
CA CYS A 130 1.28 4.48 5.68
C CYS A 130 0.94 5.95 5.40
N HIS A 131 1.02 6.38 4.14
CA HIS A 131 0.89 7.78 3.73
C HIS A 131 -0.29 8.00 2.80
N SER A 132 -1.06 9.03 3.04
CA SER A 132 -2.01 9.54 2.04
C SER A 132 -1.27 10.35 0.98
N ILE A 133 -1.86 10.43 -0.20
CA ILE A 133 -1.48 11.33 -1.28
C ILE A 133 -2.76 12.08 -1.66
N SER A 134 -3.12 13.04 -0.84
CA SER A 134 -4.45 13.69 -0.88
C SER A 134 -4.73 14.36 -2.20
N VAL A 135 -3.72 14.97 -2.82
CA VAL A 135 -3.84 15.65 -4.12
C VAL A 135 -4.31 14.71 -5.24
N TYR A 136 -4.07 13.41 -5.11
CA TYR A 136 -4.52 12.39 -6.05
C TYR A 136 -5.68 11.53 -5.51
N GLY A 137 -6.28 11.91 -4.39
CA GLY A 137 -7.39 11.18 -3.78
C GLY A 137 -7.00 9.83 -3.17
N VAL A 138 -5.70 9.53 -3.05
CA VAL A 138 -5.21 8.28 -2.46
C VAL A 138 -5.17 8.42 -0.94
N LYS A 139 -6.02 7.68 -0.24
CA LYS A 139 -6.08 7.67 1.23
C LYS A 139 -5.32 6.47 1.80
N SER A 140 -4.46 6.74 2.78
CA SER A 140 -3.80 5.68 3.55
C SER A 140 -4.81 4.95 4.44
N PRO A 141 -4.84 3.60 4.41
CA PRO A 141 -5.67 2.84 5.33
C PRO A 141 -5.13 2.88 6.78
N ALA A 142 -3.83 3.09 6.97
CA ALA A 142 -3.21 3.10 8.30
C ALA A 142 -3.07 4.52 8.87
N GLN A 143 -2.98 5.54 8.03
CA GLN A 143 -2.86 6.96 8.41
C GLN A 143 -1.75 7.23 9.47
N ILE A 144 -0.61 6.56 9.34
CA ILE A 144 0.50 6.65 10.31
C ILE A 144 1.52 7.70 9.89
N GLY A 145 1.70 7.90 8.58
CA GLY A 145 2.64 8.86 8.02
C GLY A 145 1.97 10.16 7.60
N PRO A 146 2.75 11.26 7.45
CA PRO A 146 2.25 12.50 6.89
C PRO A 146 1.80 12.33 5.43
N ASP A 147 1.01 13.28 4.95
CA ASP A 147 0.58 13.31 3.54
C ASP A 147 1.79 13.54 2.61
N LEU A 148 1.92 12.71 1.59
CA LEU A 148 3.03 12.83 0.63
C LEU A 148 2.84 13.98 -0.37
N SER A 149 1.66 14.57 -0.44
CA SER A 149 1.41 15.76 -1.25
C SER A 149 2.22 16.97 -0.77
N THR A 150 2.65 16.98 0.50
CA THR A 150 3.46 18.05 1.12
C THR A 150 4.88 17.59 1.46
N ALA A 151 5.31 16.41 0.99
CA ALA A 151 6.57 15.79 1.39
C ALA A 151 7.81 16.67 1.14
N VAL A 152 7.82 17.50 0.10
CA VAL A 152 8.93 18.43 -0.22
C VAL A 152 9.14 19.44 0.91
N GLU A 153 8.05 20.06 1.36
CA GLU A 153 8.05 21.04 2.44
C GLU A 153 8.25 20.38 3.81
N ASP A 154 7.57 19.27 4.06
CA ASP A 154 7.68 18.53 5.32
C ASP A 154 9.10 18.04 5.60
N VAL A 155 9.80 17.50 4.59
CA VAL A 155 11.18 17.04 4.74
C VAL A 155 12.11 18.22 5.06
N GLN A 156 11.96 19.33 4.37
CA GLN A 156 12.74 20.53 4.63
C GLN A 156 12.49 21.08 6.05
N THR A 157 11.23 21.17 6.45
CA THR A 157 10.84 21.75 7.74
C THR A 157 11.23 20.87 8.91
N ARG A 158 11.04 19.55 8.80
CA ARG A 158 11.26 18.60 9.91
C ARG A 158 12.70 18.14 10.05
N PHE A 159 13.43 18.07 8.94
CA PHE A 159 14.78 17.48 8.91
C PHE A 159 15.86 18.44 8.42
N GLY A 160 15.50 19.64 7.93
CA GLY A 160 16.44 20.62 7.38
C GLY A 160 17.20 20.11 6.15
N ARG A 161 16.61 19.17 5.39
CA ARG A 161 17.25 18.47 4.27
C ARG A 161 16.41 18.58 3.01
N THR A 162 17.05 18.40 1.87
CA THR A 162 16.31 18.26 0.61
C THR A 162 15.60 16.91 0.55
N LEU A 163 14.55 16.82 -0.27
CA LEU A 163 13.84 15.55 -0.50
C LEU A 163 14.79 14.48 -1.08
N ASP A 164 15.68 14.87 -1.98
CA ASP A 164 16.68 13.99 -2.61
C ASP A 164 17.62 13.38 -1.56
N ASP A 165 18.17 14.21 -0.68
CA ASP A 165 19.06 13.76 0.38
C ASP A 165 18.34 12.84 1.36
N PHE A 166 17.07 13.16 1.65
CA PHE A 166 16.28 12.36 2.57
C PHE A 166 15.93 10.98 1.98
N ILE A 167 15.54 10.90 0.72
CA ILE A 167 15.24 9.63 0.05
C ILE A 167 16.51 8.81 -0.18
N ALA A 168 17.64 9.47 -0.47
CA ALA A 168 18.94 8.78 -0.62
C ALA A 168 19.39 8.15 0.70
N LYS A 169 19.29 8.90 1.81
CA LYS A 169 19.68 8.49 3.16
C LYS A 169 18.56 8.80 4.16
N PRO A 170 17.50 7.98 4.19
CA PRO A 170 16.37 8.22 5.08
C PRO A 170 16.79 8.10 6.55
N THR A 171 16.05 8.76 7.45
CA THR A 171 16.29 8.72 8.90
C THR A 171 15.00 8.34 9.63
N GLY A 172 15.12 7.91 10.88
CA GLY A 172 14.00 7.53 11.73
C GLY A 172 13.21 6.34 11.18
N THR A 173 11.90 6.40 11.30
CA THR A 173 11.00 5.32 10.82
C THR A 173 11.16 5.05 9.33
N MET A 174 11.35 6.10 8.52
CA MET A 174 11.51 5.95 7.07
C MET A 174 12.79 5.23 6.68
N GLN A 175 13.84 5.28 7.49
CA GLN A 175 15.04 4.47 7.30
C GLN A 175 14.69 2.99 7.38
N VAL A 176 14.00 2.58 8.43
CA VAL A 176 13.59 1.17 8.61
C VAL A 176 12.69 0.71 7.46
N VAL A 177 11.75 1.58 7.04
CA VAL A 177 10.81 1.26 5.96
C VAL A 177 11.55 1.10 4.63
N LEU A 178 12.38 2.07 4.23
CA LEU A 178 13.04 2.07 2.91
C LEU A 178 14.25 1.12 2.84
N GLU A 179 14.82 0.71 3.98
CA GLU A 179 15.91 -0.27 4.01
C GLU A 179 15.41 -1.71 4.16
N ARG A 180 14.21 -1.92 4.76
CA ARG A 180 13.77 -3.27 5.16
C ARG A 180 12.39 -3.69 4.66
N GLN A 181 11.51 -2.74 4.32
CA GLN A 181 10.13 -3.07 3.94
C GLN A 181 9.82 -2.72 2.48
N ILE A 182 10.21 -1.54 2.04
CA ILE A 182 10.03 -1.06 0.66
C ILE A 182 11.42 -0.71 0.14
N VAL A 183 12.20 -1.74 -0.19
CA VAL A 183 13.57 -1.52 -0.70
C VAL A 183 13.48 -1.02 -2.14
N LEU A 184 13.88 0.25 -2.34
CA LEU A 184 13.93 0.88 -3.65
C LEU A 184 15.35 0.83 -4.20
N SER A 185 15.50 0.49 -5.47
CA SER A 185 16.77 0.64 -6.19
C SER A 185 17.15 2.13 -6.28
N PRO A 186 18.41 2.46 -6.61
CA PRO A 186 18.81 3.85 -6.84
C PRO A 186 17.92 4.56 -7.87
N GLU A 187 17.56 3.87 -8.94
CA GLU A 187 16.68 4.37 -10.01
C GLU A 187 15.26 4.60 -9.48
N GLU A 188 14.72 3.64 -8.72
CA GLU A 188 13.40 3.77 -8.10
C GLU A 188 13.35 4.91 -7.08
N LYS A 189 14.45 5.20 -6.36
CA LYS A 189 14.56 6.37 -5.49
C LYS A 189 14.47 7.69 -6.26
N GLN A 190 15.10 7.76 -7.45
CA GLN A 190 14.97 8.94 -8.32
C GLN A 190 13.54 9.11 -8.82
N VAL A 191 12.89 8.01 -9.22
CA VAL A 191 11.47 8.05 -9.58
C VAL A 191 10.62 8.51 -8.40
N ALA A 192 10.88 8.02 -7.19
CA ALA A 192 10.18 8.44 -5.99
C ALA A 192 10.28 9.96 -5.76
N VAL A 193 11.48 10.53 -5.86
CA VAL A 193 11.69 11.97 -5.73
C VAL A 193 10.90 12.74 -6.80
N THR A 194 10.93 12.27 -8.05
CA THR A 194 10.18 12.90 -9.15
C THR A 194 8.68 12.88 -8.86
N LYS A 195 8.14 11.71 -8.46
CA LYS A 195 6.71 11.56 -8.16
C LYS A 195 6.26 12.40 -6.96
N LEU A 196 7.08 12.53 -5.93
CA LEU A 196 6.80 13.38 -4.77
C LEU A 196 6.80 14.87 -5.15
N ARG A 197 7.71 15.30 -6.04
CA ARG A 197 7.72 16.67 -6.57
C ARG A 197 6.52 16.96 -7.47
N GLU A 198 6.09 16.00 -8.31
CA GLU A 198 4.88 16.11 -9.11
C GLU A 198 3.64 16.28 -8.22
N ALA A 199 3.53 15.48 -7.15
CA ALA A 199 2.43 15.57 -6.19
C ALA A 199 2.43 16.93 -5.47
N PHE A 200 3.59 17.42 -5.06
CA PHE A 200 3.72 18.73 -4.42
C PHE A 200 3.35 19.88 -5.38
N ALA A 201 3.83 19.85 -6.61
CA ALA A 201 3.49 20.86 -7.61
C ALA A 201 1.99 20.89 -7.91
N GLU A 202 1.32 19.74 -7.94
CA GLU A 202 -0.12 19.66 -8.10
C GLU A 202 -0.86 20.19 -6.86
N HIS A 203 -0.38 19.87 -5.66
CA HIS A 203 -0.92 20.41 -4.41
C HIS A 203 -0.88 21.94 -4.40
N GLU A 204 0.23 22.55 -4.78
CA GLU A 204 0.38 24.02 -4.86
C GLU A 204 -0.54 24.64 -5.94
N ARG A 205 -0.75 23.93 -7.07
CA ARG A 205 -1.70 24.39 -8.09
C ARG A 205 -3.14 24.40 -7.58
N GLN A 206 -3.56 23.35 -6.88
CA GLN A 206 -4.92 23.25 -6.32
C GLN A 206 -5.13 24.32 -5.25
N LYS A 207 -4.18 24.52 -4.35
CA LYS A 207 -4.19 25.55 -3.31
C LYS A 207 -4.32 26.96 -3.89
N SER A 208 -3.51 27.30 -4.91
CA SER A 208 -3.59 28.59 -5.58
C SER A 208 -4.88 28.78 -6.41
N GLY A 209 -5.48 27.70 -6.89
CA GLY A 209 -6.78 27.69 -7.53
C GLY A 209 -7.95 27.94 -6.57
N GLU A 210 -7.85 27.43 -5.35
CA GLU A 210 -8.84 27.66 -4.28
C GLU A 210 -8.73 29.09 -3.71
N GLU A 211 -7.53 29.63 -3.56
CA GLU A 211 -7.32 31.03 -3.13
C GLU A 211 -7.95 32.02 -4.12
N LYS A 212 -7.88 31.72 -5.42
CA LYS A 212 -8.53 32.55 -6.47
C LYS A 212 -10.05 32.45 -6.46
N LYS A 213 -10.63 31.33 -5.98
CA LYS A 213 -12.09 31.13 -5.89
C LYS A 213 -12.69 31.71 -4.61
N ASN A 214 -11.91 31.87 -3.53
CA ASN A 214 -12.37 32.36 -2.22
C ASN A 214 -11.40 33.38 -1.60
N PRO A 215 -11.26 34.59 -2.15
CA PRO A 215 -10.30 35.59 -1.66
C PRO A 215 -10.61 36.15 -0.26
N GLY A 216 -11.79 35.90 0.30
CA GLY A 216 -12.23 36.46 1.60
C GLY A 216 -11.98 35.60 2.82
N GLN A 217 -11.69 34.31 2.70
CA GLN A 217 -11.53 33.40 3.86
C GLN A 217 -10.06 33.24 4.34
N VAL A 218 -9.09 33.72 3.60
CA VAL A 218 -7.65 33.51 3.91
C VAL A 218 -7.15 34.46 5.00
N ILE A 219 -7.86 35.56 5.28
CA ILE A 219 -7.39 36.59 6.23
C ILE A 219 -7.60 36.16 7.70
N GLU A 220 -8.59 35.35 7.99
CA GLU A 220 -8.91 34.96 9.39
C GLU A 220 -8.01 33.87 9.97
N SER A 221 -7.35 33.06 9.15
CA SER A 221 -6.49 31.95 9.62
C SER A 221 -5.06 32.37 9.95
N ARG A 222 -4.61 33.57 9.56
CA ARG A 222 -3.27 34.10 9.84
C ARG A 222 -3.15 34.94 11.13
N GLN A 223 -4.24 35.13 11.86
CA GLN A 223 -4.28 35.91 13.10
C GLN A 223 -4.57 35.10 14.36
N ARG A 224 -4.42 33.77 14.33
CA ARG A 224 -4.49 32.92 15.54
C ARG A 224 -3.20 32.15 15.76
#